data_eb852c7f625ef7e95b5cf98d1c8a28a6
#
_entry.id   eb852c7f625ef7e95b5cf98d1c8a28a6
#
_cell.length_a   1.000
_cell.length_b   1.000
_cell.length_c   1.000
_cell.angle_alpha   90.00
_cell.angle_beta   90.00
_cell.angle_gamma   90.00
#
_symmetry.space_group_name_H-M   'P 1'
#
loop_
_entity.id
_entity.type
_entity.pdbx_description
1 polymer ?
#
loop_
_entity_poly.entity_id
_entity_poly.type
_entity_poly.pdbx_seq_one_letter_code
_entity_poly.pdbx_strand_id
1 'polypeptide(L)'
;KWLTPVKSNYDFPNLGEGDGRNQTLFNYILTLQSDDFTKEEARECIRLINRYVLKKPLSDKELDVILRDDAFKKTSFFRDKTFLFDKFATYLKNNNHIVKINNQLHIYKDGIYVSGAGEIEGAMIKLISNLKRAWRSEVLSYLEIMIEENTKATNPNIIAFSNGLYNIRDGSFKECTADVVITNKIPWPYNPAAHDDLLDHTLNRLACDDPEVRALLEEMVGYCMYRRNE
;
A
#
# COMPACT_ATOMS: atom_id res chain seq x y z
N LYS A 1 19.17 6.89 13.22
CA LYS A 1 18.59 5.58 13.70
C LYS A 1 19.70 4.59 14.12
N TRP A 2 20.79 4.46 13.40
CA TRP A 2 21.91 3.52 13.67
C TRP A 2 22.73 3.83 14.94
N LEU A 3 22.65 5.05 15.46
CA LEU A 3 23.42 5.51 16.62
C LEU A 3 22.64 5.48 17.94
N THR A 4 21.35 5.18 17.91
CA THR A 4 20.57 5.03 19.14
C THR A 4 20.58 3.55 19.52
N PRO A 5 21.19 3.14 20.65
CA PRO A 5 21.15 1.74 21.05
C PRO A 5 19.71 1.34 21.29
N VAL A 6 19.22 0.39 20.48
CA VAL A 6 17.95 -0.28 20.76
C VAL A 6 18.13 -0.97 22.11
N LYS A 7 17.34 -0.61 23.10
CA LYS A 7 17.31 -1.33 24.40
C LYS A 7 16.80 -2.73 24.12
N SER A 8 17.71 -3.65 23.81
CA SER A 8 17.34 -5.06 23.60
C SER A 8 17.60 -5.82 24.90
N ASN A 9 16.64 -6.63 25.29
CA ASN A 9 16.81 -7.61 26.35
C ASN A 9 17.62 -8.84 25.88
N TYR A 10 18.27 -8.74 24.72
CA TYR A 10 19.02 -9.84 24.09
C TYR A 10 20.50 -9.69 24.36
N ASP A 11 21.10 -10.68 24.99
CA ASP A 11 22.54 -10.79 25.25
C ASP A 11 23.21 -11.63 24.14
N PHE A 12 23.26 -11.09 22.92
CA PHE A 12 23.84 -11.78 21.77
C PHE A 12 25.28 -12.28 21.97
N PRO A 13 26.20 -11.52 22.62
CA PRO A 13 27.59 -11.95 22.80
C PRO A 13 27.73 -13.22 23.63
N ASN A 14 26.78 -13.53 24.49
CA ASN A 14 26.82 -14.70 25.39
C ASN A 14 26.04 -15.90 24.89
N LEU A 15 25.37 -15.82 23.72
CA LEU A 15 24.67 -16.94 23.11
C LEU A 15 25.65 -17.97 22.53
N GLY A 16 25.68 -19.16 23.14
CA GLY A 16 26.44 -20.30 22.68
C GLY A 16 25.66 -21.29 21.83
N GLU A 17 26.32 -22.39 21.48
CA GLU A 17 25.68 -23.52 20.78
C GLU A 17 24.74 -24.25 21.76
N GLY A 18 23.45 -24.38 21.36
CA GLY A 18 22.41 -24.93 22.24
C GLY A 18 21.58 -23.89 23.01
N ASP A 19 22.00 -22.61 23.06
CA ASP A 19 21.31 -21.55 23.81
C ASP A 19 20.16 -20.88 23.02
N GLY A 20 19.64 -21.52 21.99
CA GLY A 20 18.50 -21.02 21.23
C GLY A 20 18.83 -19.84 20.33
N ARG A 21 20.07 -19.74 19.81
CA ARG A 21 20.51 -18.66 18.88
C ARG A 21 19.53 -18.38 17.75
N ASN A 22 19.05 -19.45 17.08
CA ASN A 22 18.08 -19.34 15.99
C ASN A 22 16.80 -18.67 16.44
N GLN A 23 16.25 -19.09 17.59
CA GLN A 23 15.03 -18.51 18.14
C GLN A 23 15.23 -17.07 18.59
N THR A 24 16.40 -16.77 19.17
CA THR A 24 16.73 -15.42 19.62
C THR A 24 16.85 -14.45 18.45
N LEU A 25 17.56 -14.84 17.38
CA LEU A 25 17.64 -14.02 16.17
C LEU A 25 16.28 -13.87 15.49
N PHE A 26 15.49 -14.93 15.44
CA PHE A 26 14.12 -14.86 14.91
C PHE A 26 13.23 -13.90 15.71
N ASN A 27 13.27 -13.97 17.04
CA ASN A 27 12.54 -13.03 17.90
C ASN A 27 13.03 -11.58 17.74
N TYR A 28 14.33 -11.41 17.48
CA TYR A 28 14.90 -10.09 17.26
C TYR A 28 14.45 -9.46 15.94
N ILE A 29 14.16 -10.24 14.91
CA ILE A 29 13.51 -9.77 13.69
C ILE A 29 12.19 -9.05 14.02
N LEU A 30 11.37 -9.62 14.90
CA LEU A 30 10.10 -8.99 15.32
C LEU A 30 10.36 -7.66 16.05
N THR A 31 11.42 -7.56 16.84
CA THR A 31 11.82 -6.33 17.50
C THR A 31 12.25 -5.26 16.49
N LEU A 32 13.08 -5.62 15.51
CA LEU A 32 13.53 -4.70 14.46
C LEU A 32 12.35 -4.17 13.64
N GLN A 33 11.43 -5.05 13.23
CA GLN A 33 10.22 -4.65 12.53
C GLN A 33 9.33 -3.73 13.38
N SER A 34 9.30 -3.94 14.70
CA SER A 34 8.57 -3.07 15.61
C SER A 34 9.24 -1.71 15.84
N ASP A 35 10.50 -1.55 15.46
CA ASP A 35 11.28 -0.31 15.53
C ASP A 35 11.49 0.36 14.15
N ASP A 36 10.52 0.16 13.23
CA ASP A 36 10.45 0.76 11.89
C ASP A 36 11.59 0.37 10.92
N PHE A 37 12.26 -0.76 11.15
CA PHE A 37 13.19 -1.30 10.18
C PHE A 37 12.41 -1.94 9.02
N THR A 38 12.82 -1.62 7.80
CA THR A 38 12.34 -2.34 6.62
C THR A 38 12.81 -3.79 6.65
N LYS A 39 12.18 -4.63 5.84
CA LYS A 39 12.54 -6.05 5.73
C LYS A 39 14.01 -6.24 5.34
N GLU A 40 14.48 -5.42 4.42
CA GLU A 40 15.86 -5.42 3.93
C GLU A 40 16.85 -4.98 5.00
N GLU A 41 16.56 -3.88 5.70
CA GLU A 41 17.37 -3.40 6.82
C GLU A 41 17.42 -4.40 7.97
N ALA A 42 16.28 -5.02 8.30
CA ALA A 42 16.22 -6.05 9.33
C ALA A 42 17.05 -7.29 8.95
N ARG A 43 16.99 -7.75 7.69
CA ARG A 43 17.84 -8.83 7.19
C ARG A 43 19.31 -8.52 7.32
N GLU A 44 19.70 -7.33 6.91
CA GLU A 44 21.11 -6.91 7.00
C GLU A 44 21.57 -6.82 8.46
N CYS A 45 20.74 -6.28 9.34
CA CYS A 45 21.02 -6.21 10.77
C CYS A 45 21.27 -7.61 11.36
N ILE A 46 20.41 -8.60 11.05
CA ILE A 46 20.59 -9.99 11.51
C ILE A 46 21.89 -10.60 10.95
N ARG A 47 22.22 -10.36 9.69
CA ARG A 47 23.49 -10.82 9.08
C ARG A 47 24.72 -10.24 9.80
N LEU A 48 24.67 -8.93 10.11
CA LEU A 48 25.73 -8.26 10.85
C LEU A 48 25.89 -8.81 12.28
N ILE A 49 24.77 -9.04 12.98
CA ILE A 49 24.79 -9.65 14.33
C ILE A 49 25.37 -11.05 14.25
N ASN A 50 24.93 -11.87 13.32
CA ASN A 50 25.44 -13.24 13.13
C ASN A 50 26.96 -13.22 12.89
N ARG A 51 27.45 -12.31 12.04
CA ARG A 51 28.85 -12.27 11.61
C ARG A 51 29.79 -11.69 12.64
N TYR A 52 29.35 -10.65 13.35
CA TYR A 52 30.28 -9.82 14.16
C TYR A 52 29.97 -9.82 15.66
N VAL A 53 28.80 -10.24 16.08
CA VAL A 53 28.39 -10.18 17.49
C VAL A 53 28.31 -11.56 18.12
N LEU A 54 27.82 -12.56 17.41
CA LEU A 54 27.77 -13.93 17.91
C LEU A 54 29.17 -14.54 17.98
N LYS A 55 29.52 -15.12 19.14
CA LYS A 55 30.81 -15.84 19.30
C LYS A 55 30.91 -17.08 18.40
N LYS A 56 29.79 -17.73 18.15
CA LYS A 56 29.65 -18.86 17.22
C LYS A 56 28.57 -18.55 16.20
N PRO A 57 28.91 -18.00 15.02
CA PRO A 57 27.93 -17.69 13.99
C PRO A 57 27.14 -18.92 13.55
N LEU A 58 25.90 -18.68 13.11
CA LEU A 58 25.09 -19.68 12.40
C LEU A 58 25.66 -19.90 11.01
N SER A 59 25.48 -21.10 10.47
CA SER A 59 25.78 -21.39 9.09
C SER A 59 24.83 -20.64 8.15
N ASP A 60 25.24 -20.40 6.89
CA ASP A 60 24.41 -19.71 5.90
C ASP A 60 23.06 -20.39 5.71
N LYS A 61 23.02 -21.73 5.73
CA LYS A 61 21.77 -22.51 5.63
C LYS A 61 20.81 -22.25 6.78
N GLU A 62 21.31 -22.18 8.01
CA GLU A 62 20.49 -21.85 9.19
C GLU A 62 20.01 -20.41 9.15
N LEU A 63 20.89 -19.50 8.70
CA LEU A 63 20.56 -18.10 8.58
C LEU A 63 19.47 -17.85 7.52
N ASP A 64 19.54 -18.53 6.38
CA ASP A 64 18.52 -18.45 5.31
C ASP A 64 17.14 -18.93 5.80
N VAL A 65 17.10 -19.94 6.65
CA VAL A 65 15.85 -20.40 7.28
C VAL A 65 15.24 -19.32 8.18
N ILE A 66 16.07 -18.59 8.93
CA ILE A 66 15.63 -17.50 9.81
C ILE A 66 15.19 -16.29 8.99
N LEU A 67 15.89 -15.99 7.89
CA LEU A 67 15.68 -14.81 7.03
C LEU A 67 14.68 -15.02 5.89
N ARG A 68 13.96 -16.16 5.87
CA ARG A 68 12.91 -16.43 4.89
C ARG A 68 11.79 -15.38 4.95
N ASP A 69 11.11 -15.18 3.87
CA ASP A 69 10.02 -14.19 3.76
C ASP A 69 8.92 -14.35 4.80
N ASP A 70 8.63 -15.58 5.21
CA ASP A 70 7.61 -15.88 6.23
C ASP A 70 7.97 -15.38 7.62
N ALA A 71 9.26 -15.23 7.93
CA ALA A 71 9.72 -14.67 9.20
C ALA A 71 9.33 -13.20 9.37
N PHE A 72 9.21 -12.47 8.26
CA PHE A 72 8.86 -11.05 8.22
C PHE A 72 7.36 -10.78 8.08
N LYS A 73 6.54 -11.82 7.93
CA LYS A 73 5.07 -11.68 7.80
C LYS A 73 4.36 -11.47 9.14
N LYS A 74 5.00 -11.76 10.26
CA LYS A 74 4.41 -11.65 11.60
C LYS A 74 4.93 -10.41 12.32
N THR A 75 4.48 -9.23 11.91
CA THR A 75 4.66 -8.02 12.70
C THR A 75 3.80 -8.15 13.96
N SER A 76 4.41 -8.12 15.14
CA SER A 76 3.67 -8.11 16.40
C SER A 76 3.27 -6.67 16.73
N PHE A 77 1.97 -6.38 16.65
CA PHE A 77 1.40 -5.10 17.08
C PHE A 77 0.98 -5.11 18.55
N PHE A 78 1.48 -6.07 19.31
CA PHE A 78 1.21 -6.18 20.74
C PHE A 78 2.53 -6.36 21.50
N ARG A 79 2.65 -5.61 22.61
CA ARG A 79 3.67 -5.83 23.64
C ARG A 79 2.94 -6.35 24.86
N ASP A 80 3.12 -7.63 25.19
CA ASP A 80 2.35 -8.34 26.22
C ASP A 80 0.84 -8.26 25.92
N LYS A 81 0.09 -7.49 26.70
CA LYS A 81 -1.35 -7.25 26.50
C LYS A 81 -1.67 -5.87 25.92
N THR A 82 -0.65 -5.04 25.68
CA THR A 82 -0.82 -3.66 25.21
C THR A 82 -0.78 -3.64 23.69
N PHE A 83 -1.79 -3.04 23.07
CA PHE A 83 -1.84 -2.81 21.65
C PHE A 83 -1.02 -1.57 21.28
N LEU A 84 -0.11 -1.72 20.31
CA LEU A 84 0.77 -0.66 19.82
C LEU A 84 0.11 0.02 18.60
N PHE A 85 -0.87 0.87 18.89
CA PHE A 85 -1.70 1.52 17.87
C PHE A 85 -0.88 2.42 16.92
N ASP A 86 0.14 3.11 17.43
CA ASP A 86 1.06 3.96 16.69
C ASP A 86 1.83 3.18 15.63
N LYS A 87 2.39 2.04 16.00
CA LYS A 87 3.11 1.15 15.08
C LYS A 87 2.18 0.51 14.06
N PHE A 88 0.99 0.11 14.50
CA PHE A 88 -0.02 -0.44 13.60
C PHE A 88 -0.51 0.59 12.59
N ALA A 89 -0.72 1.84 13.01
CA ALA A 89 -1.08 2.94 12.13
C ALA A 89 0.03 3.23 11.09
N THR A 90 1.29 3.29 11.54
CA THR A 90 2.44 3.47 10.62
C THR A 90 2.55 2.34 9.62
N TYR A 91 2.37 1.09 10.07
CA TYR A 91 2.34 -0.07 9.20
C TYR A 91 1.24 0.02 8.14
N LEU A 92 0.00 0.33 8.56
CA LEU A 92 -1.14 0.50 7.66
C LEU A 92 -0.89 1.59 6.63
N LYS A 93 -0.40 2.77 7.07
CA LYS A 93 -0.09 3.87 6.17
C LYS A 93 0.86 3.44 5.06
N ASN A 94 1.93 2.74 5.41
CA ASN A 94 2.99 2.38 4.46
C ASN A 94 2.59 1.19 3.56
N ASN A 95 1.94 0.18 4.11
CA ASN A 95 1.63 -1.05 3.36
C ASN A 95 0.30 -1.00 2.60
N ASN A 96 -0.63 -0.19 3.05
CA ASN A 96 -1.93 0.01 2.40
C ASN A 96 -2.05 1.37 1.70
N HIS A 97 -0.96 2.12 1.61
CA HIS A 97 -0.89 3.43 0.96
C HIS A 97 -2.04 4.36 1.39
N ILE A 98 -2.15 4.59 2.72
CA ILE A 98 -3.18 5.50 3.24
C ILE A 98 -2.72 6.94 3.08
N VAL A 99 -3.55 7.76 2.46
CA VAL A 99 -3.32 9.19 2.22
C VAL A 99 -4.53 10.01 2.66
N LYS A 100 -4.34 11.32 2.82
CA LYS A 100 -5.45 12.26 3.06
C LYS A 100 -5.73 13.02 1.77
N ILE A 101 -6.98 12.99 1.31
CA ILE A 101 -7.46 13.73 0.15
C ILE A 101 -8.70 14.51 0.60
N ASN A 102 -8.74 15.83 0.38
CA ASN A 102 -9.83 16.70 0.81
C ASN A 102 -10.20 16.52 2.31
N ASN A 103 -9.20 16.45 3.17
CA ASN A 103 -9.34 16.22 4.62
C ASN A 103 -9.98 14.89 5.02
N GLN A 104 -10.06 13.91 4.12
CA GLN A 104 -10.55 12.57 4.39
C GLN A 104 -9.47 11.54 4.15
N LEU A 105 -9.41 10.50 5.00
CA LEU A 105 -8.51 9.38 4.81
C LEU A 105 -9.01 8.50 3.65
N HIS A 106 -8.08 8.16 2.79
CA HIS A 106 -8.29 7.25 1.66
C HIS A 106 -7.27 6.11 1.71
N ILE A 107 -7.69 4.94 1.32
CA ILE A 107 -6.86 3.74 1.22
C ILE A 107 -6.78 3.30 -0.24
N TYR A 108 -5.58 2.89 -0.70
CA TYR A 108 -5.43 2.34 -2.04
C TYR A 108 -6.02 0.94 -2.12
N LYS A 109 -6.96 0.76 -3.05
CA LYS A 109 -7.66 -0.50 -3.25
C LYS A 109 -8.08 -0.63 -4.72
N ASP A 110 -7.79 -1.77 -5.32
CA ASP A 110 -8.21 -2.11 -6.69
C ASP A 110 -7.87 -1.02 -7.73
N GLY A 111 -6.70 -0.40 -7.60
CA GLY A 111 -6.18 0.57 -8.56
C GLY A 111 -6.57 2.03 -8.31
N ILE A 112 -7.36 2.32 -7.27
CA ILE A 112 -7.80 3.68 -6.91
C ILE A 112 -7.73 3.92 -5.40
N TYR A 113 -7.84 5.18 -5.00
CA TYR A 113 -7.97 5.59 -3.61
C TYR A 113 -9.45 5.69 -3.21
N VAL A 114 -9.87 4.84 -2.27
CA VAL A 114 -11.25 4.77 -1.78
C VAL A 114 -11.34 5.47 -0.43
N SER A 115 -12.34 6.36 -0.25
CA SER A 115 -12.58 7.06 1.01
C SER A 115 -13.42 6.22 1.98
N GLY A 116 -13.22 6.47 3.26
CA GLY A 116 -14.09 5.98 4.31
C GLY A 116 -13.39 5.14 5.37
N ALA A 117 -13.75 5.42 6.63
CA ALA A 117 -13.23 4.69 7.79
C ALA A 117 -13.47 3.18 7.69
N GLY A 118 -14.61 2.76 7.13
CA GLY A 118 -14.98 1.34 6.96
C GLY A 118 -14.02 0.55 6.08
N GLU A 119 -13.45 1.17 5.03
CA GLU A 119 -12.47 0.52 4.15
C GLU A 119 -11.15 0.31 4.88
N ILE A 120 -10.73 1.30 5.67
CA ILE A 120 -9.52 1.21 6.48
C ILE A 120 -9.71 0.21 7.63
N GLU A 121 -10.86 0.24 8.32
CA GLU A 121 -11.20 -0.76 9.34
C GLU A 121 -11.26 -2.18 8.75
N GLY A 122 -11.76 -2.34 7.53
CA GLY A 122 -11.74 -3.60 6.81
C GLY A 122 -10.33 -4.14 6.59
N ALA A 123 -9.38 -3.26 6.23
CA ALA A 123 -7.96 -3.61 6.12
C ALA A 123 -7.36 -4.00 7.48
N MET A 124 -7.70 -3.28 8.55
CA MET A 124 -7.28 -3.61 9.93
C MET A 124 -7.74 -5.01 10.35
N ILE A 125 -9.01 -5.35 10.09
CA ILE A 125 -9.60 -6.65 10.47
C ILE A 125 -9.00 -7.80 9.64
N LYS A 126 -8.62 -7.56 8.39
CA LYS A 126 -7.89 -8.57 7.60
C LYS A 126 -6.53 -8.91 8.18
N LEU A 127 -5.86 -7.96 8.83
CA LEU A 127 -4.57 -8.16 9.50
C LEU A 127 -4.75 -8.77 10.90
N ILE A 128 -5.69 -8.26 11.68
CA ILE A 128 -5.99 -8.69 13.05
C ILE A 128 -7.50 -8.90 13.16
N SER A 129 -7.96 -10.13 12.97
CA SER A 129 -9.39 -10.46 12.84
C SER A 129 -10.24 -10.12 14.08
N ASN A 130 -9.65 -10.11 15.26
CA ASN A 130 -10.32 -9.83 16.53
C ASN A 130 -10.00 -8.44 17.11
N LEU A 131 -9.56 -7.48 16.27
CA LEU A 131 -9.22 -6.13 16.68
C LEU A 131 -10.45 -5.40 17.23
N LYS A 132 -10.39 -5.00 18.51
CA LYS A 132 -11.48 -4.33 19.21
C LYS A 132 -11.84 -2.98 18.55
N ARG A 133 -13.14 -2.62 18.57
CA ARG A 133 -13.62 -1.36 18.01
C ARG A 133 -12.88 -0.14 18.57
N ALA A 134 -12.65 -0.10 19.89
CA ALA A 134 -11.94 1.01 20.52
C ALA A 134 -10.53 1.19 19.93
N TRP A 135 -9.81 0.10 19.69
CA TRP A 135 -8.48 0.13 19.08
C TRP A 135 -8.51 0.57 17.62
N ARG A 136 -9.55 0.16 16.86
CA ARG A 136 -9.71 0.64 15.47
C ARG A 136 -9.95 2.14 15.41
N SER A 137 -10.82 2.65 16.30
CA SER A 137 -11.08 4.10 16.40
C SER A 137 -9.84 4.88 16.79
N GLU A 138 -9.02 4.35 17.70
CA GLU A 138 -7.76 4.96 18.12
C GLU A 138 -6.75 5.04 16.98
N VAL A 139 -6.62 3.96 16.20
CA VAL A 139 -5.77 3.93 15.00
C VAL A 139 -6.25 4.92 13.95
N LEU A 140 -7.56 5.02 13.69
CA LEU A 140 -8.11 6.00 12.75
C LEU A 140 -7.80 7.44 13.19
N SER A 141 -8.06 7.77 14.46
CA SER A 141 -7.77 9.10 15.00
C SER A 141 -6.27 9.42 14.93
N TYR A 142 -5.42 8.43 15.18
CA TYR A 142 -3.98 8.60 15.06
C TYR A 142 -3.54 8.81 13.59
N LEU A 143 -4.11 8.08 12.63
CA LEU A 143 -3.87 8.27 11.19
C LEU A 143 -4.28 9.66 10.71
N GLU A 144 -5.42 10.18 11.19
CA GLU A 144 -5.89 11.52 10.85
C GLU A 144 -4.91 12.63 11.28
N ILE A 145 -4.27 12.45 12.43
CA ILE A 145 -3.26 13.39 12.96
C ILE A 145 -1.90 13.19 12.28
N MET A 146 -1.48 11.92 12.11
CA MET A 146 -0.17 11.58 11.55
C MET A 146 -0.04 11.98 10.07
N ILE A 147 -1.15 11.98 9.32
CA ILE A 147 -1.16 12.39 7.90
C ILE A 147 -1.61 13.84 7.83
N GLU A 148 -0.66 14.77 7.98
CA GLU A 148 -0.95 16.21 8.03
C GLU A 148 -1.28 16.79 6.65
N GLU A 149 -0.56 16.37 5.62
CA GLU A 149 -0.67 16.93 4.28
C GLU A 149 -1.78 16.27 3.45
N ASN A 150 -2.58 17.11 2.80
CA ASN A 150 -3.52 16.67 1.78
C ASN A 150 -2.78 16.31 0.50
N THR A 151 -2.91 15.08 0.08
CA THR A 151 -2.40 14.61 -1.20
C THR A 151 -3.27 15.14 -2.34
N LYS A 152 -2.65 15.76 -3.33
CA LYS A 152 -3.36 16.24 -4.51
C LYS A 152 -3.63 15.09 -5.48
N ALA A 153 -4.80 15.12 -6.11
CA ALA A 153 -5.10 14.18 -7.18
C ALA A 153 -4.08 14.34 -8.33
N THR A 154 -3.75 13.20 -8.94
CA THR A 154 -2.83 13.17 -10.09
C THR A 154 -3.45 13.86 -11.30
N ASN A 155 -2.60 14.20 -12.25
CA ASN A 155 -2.90 14.86 -13.52
C ASN A 155 -4.28 14.45 -14.10
N PRO A 156 -5.16 15.41 -14.44
CA PRO A 156 -6.50 15.15 -14.97
C PRO A 156 -6.51 14.39 -16.30
N ASN A 157 -5.39 14.36 -17.03
CA ASN A 157 -5.26 13.58 -18.27
C ASN A 157 -5.17 12.06 -18.05
N ILE A 158 -5.07 11.57 -16.82
CA ILE A 158 -5.00 10.14 -16.53
C ILE A 158 -6.39 9.64 -16.16
N ILE A 159 -6.90 8.66 -16.91
CA ILE A 159 -8.15 7.95 -16.65
C ILE A 159 -7.82 6.57 -16.12
N ALA A 160 -8.46 6.17 -15.01
CA ALA A 160 -8.36 4.81 -14.51
C ALA A 160 -9.45 3.93 -15.12
N PHE A 161 -9.06 2.78 -15.65
CA PHE A 161 -9.91 1.67 -16.08
C PHE A 161 -9.73 0.47 -15.14
N SER A 162 -10.57 -0.54 -15.28
CA SER A 162 -10.46 -1.74 -14.45
C SER A 162 -9.15 -2.50 -14.64
N ASN A 163 -8.50 -2.37 -15.81
CA ASN A 163 -7.26 -3.05 -16.18
C ASN A 163 -6.02 -2.15 -16.23
N GLY A 164 -6.13 -0.84 -15.92
CA GLY A 164 -4.96 0.05 -15.95
C GLY A 164 -5.29 1.54 -16.03
N LEU A 165 -4.26 2.32 -16.29
CA LEU A 165 -4.30 3.78 -16.37
C LEU A 165 -4.02 4.20 -17.83
N TYR A 166 -4.94 4.97 -18.40
CA TYR A 166 -4.81 5.56 -19.73
C TYR A 166 -4.48 7.04 -19.63
N ASN A 167 -3.47 7.50 -20.32
CA ASN A 167 -3.12 8.90 -20.42
C ASN A 167 -3.63 9.47 -21.76
N ILE A 168 -4.59 10.37 -21.70
CA ILE A 168 -5.23 10.99 -22.87
C ILE A 168 -4.19 11.77 -23.72
N ARG A 169 -3.16 12.34 -23.08
CA ARG A 169 -2.22 13.25 -23.75
C ARG A 169 -1.27 12.53 -24.72
N ASP A 170 -0.79 11.36 -24.34
CA ASP A 170 0.21 10.60 -25.10
C ASP A 170 -0.28 9.22 -25.57
N GLY A 171 -1.53 8.86 -25.23
CA GLY A 171 -2.11 7.57 -25.58
C GLY A 171 -1.50 6.38 -24.85
N SER A 172 -0.65 6.61 -23.85
CA SER A 172 0.00 5.51 -23.12
C SER A 172 -0.96 4.81 -22.16
N PHE A 173 -0.80 3.48 -22.07
CA PHE A 173 -1.53 2.65 -21.13
C PHE A 173 -0.55 1.92 -20.21
N LYS A 174 -0.79 1.98 -18.89
CA LYS A 174 0.09 1.41 -17.85
C LYS A 174 -0.72 0.70 -16.79
N GLU A 175 -0.08 -0.16 -16.02
CA GLU A 175 -0.67 -0.79 -14.84
C GLU A 175 -1.00 0.26 -13.76
N CYS A 176 -2.01 -0.05 -12.93
CA CYS A 176 -2.36 0.78 -11.78
C CYS A 176 -1.26 0.72 -10.72
N THR A 177 -0.84 1.88 -10.24
CA THR A 177 0.14 2.01 -9.15
C THR A 177 -0.39 2.95 -8.07
N ALA A 178 0.05 2.75 -6.83
CA ALA A 178 -0.33 3.61 -5.72
C ALA A 178 0.26 5.04 -5.81
N ASP A 179 1.27 5.25 -6.65
CA ASP A 179 1.86 6.58 -6.88
C ASP A 179 0.91 7.50 -7.65
N VAL A 180 -0.09 6.93 -8.33
CA VAL A 180 -1.07 7.68 -9.10
C VAL A 180 -2.33 7.87 -8.25
N VAL A 181 -2.54 9.08 -7.76
CA VAL A 181 -3.66 9.41 -6.87
C VAL A 181 -4.93 9.68 -7.68
N ILE A 182 -5.77 8.68 -7.79
CA ILE A 182 -7.08 8.70 -8.47
C ILE A 182 -8.13 8.11 -7.54
N THR A 183 -9.31 8.73 -7.46
CA THR A 183 -10.42 8.33 -6.58
C THR A 183 -11.59 7.68 -7.32
N ASN A 184 -11.58 7.70 -8.63
CA ASN A 184 -12.63 7.11 -9.46
C ASN A 184 -12.02 6.33 -10.62
N LYS A 185 -12.72 5.28 -11.07
CA LYS A 185 -12.34 4.52 -12.25
C LYS A 185 -13.56 4.12 -13.08
N ILE A 186 -13.33 3.95 -14.36
CA ILE A 186 -14.29 3.30 -15.25
C ILE A 186 -14.25 1.80 -14.95
N PRO A 187 -15.38 1.15 -14.58
CA PRO A 187 -15.38 -0.25 -14.12
C PRO A 187 -15.18 -1.27 -15.26
N TRP A 188 -14.93 -0.80 -16.46
CA TRP A 188 -14.68 -1.63 -17.65
C TRP A 188 -13.21 -1.62 -18.04
N PRO A 189 -12.70 -2.67 -18.69
CA PRO A 189 -11.35 -2.69 -19.20
C PRO A 189 -11.21 -1.77 -20.41
N TYR A 190 -10.09 -1.03 -20.47
CA TYR A 190 -9.72 -0.32 -21.68
C TYR A 190 -9.34 -1.33 -22.78
N ASN A 191 -10.00 -1.22 -23.92
CA ASN A 191 -9.71 -2.00 -25.11
C ASN A 191 -9.67 -1.06 -26.32
N PRO A 192 -8.49 -0.77 -26.89
CA PRO A 192 -8.35 0.13 -28.05
C PRO A 192 -9.00 -0.42 -29.34
N ALA A 193 -9.29 -1.72 -29.38
CA ALA A 193 -9.96 -2.37 -30.51
C ALA A 193 -11.48 -2.54 -30.29
N ALA A 194 -12.02 -1.95 -29.21
CA ALA A 194 -13.47 -2.04 -28.97
C ALA A 194 -14.23 -1.30 -30.09
N HIS A 195 -15.23 -1.97 -30.63
CA HIS A 195 -16.12 -1.46 -31.65
C HIS A 195 -17.54 -1.97 -31.40
N ASP A 196 -18.53 -1.15 -31.67
CA ASP A 196 -19.95 -1.48 -31.50
C ASP A 196 -20.77 -0.87 -32.63
N ASP A 197 -21.24 -1.73 -33.55
CA ASP A 197 -22.03 -1.33 -34.71
C ASP A 197 -23.32 -0.63 -34.33
N LEU A 198 -23.94 -1.02 -33.22
CA LEU A 198 -25.18 -0.40 -32.73
C LEU A 198 -24.93 1.02 -32.25
N LEU A 199 -23.81 1.27 -31.55
CA LEU A 199 -23.40 2.60 -31.13
C LEU A 199 -23.15 3.50 -32.34
N ASP A 200 -22.40 3.02 -33.33
CA ASP A 200 -22.09 3.75 -34.55
C ASP A 200 -23.35 4.11 -35.33
N HIS A 201 -24.26 3.16 -35.51
CA HIS A 201 -25.53 3.41 -36.15
C HIS A 201 -26.38 4.43 -35.39
N THR A 202 -26.38 4.35 -34.06
CA THR A 202 -27.11 5.27 -33.19
C THR A 202 -26.58 6.71 -33.30
N LEU A 203 -25.25 6.87 -33.25
CA LEU A 203 -24.61 8.18 -33.39
C LEU A 203 -24.87 8.79 -34.77
N ASN A 204 -24.79 8.01 -35.84
CA ASN A 204 -25.12 8.48 -37.19
C ASN A 204 -26.56 8.95 -37.29
N ARG A 205 -27.50 8.22 -36.75
CA ARG A 205 -28.92 8.64 -36.71
C ARG A 205 -29.15 9.91 -35.91
N LEU A 206 -28.50 10.05 -34.75
CA LEU A 206 -28.59 11.26 -33.92
C LEU A 206 -28.00 12.47 -34.63
N ALA A 207 -26.94 12.26 -35.39
CA ALA A 207 -26.29 13.31 -36.21
C ALA A 207 -27.05 13.58 -37.52
N CYS A 208 -28.13 12.87 -37.84
CA CYS A 208 -28.81 12.94 -39.13
C CYS A 208 -27.85 12.69 -40.31
N ASP A 209 -26.90 11.77 -40.15
CA ASP A 209 -25.83 11.44 -41.08
C ASP A 209 -24.88 12.61 -41.43
N ASP A 210 -24.88 13.67 -40.61
CA ASP A 210 -23.95 14.78 -40.71
C ASP A 210 -22.64 14.47 -39.97
N PRO A 211 -21.48 14.39 -40.67
CA PRO A 211 -20.21 14.01 -40.06
C PRO A 211 -19.69 15.07 -39.07
N GLU A 212 -19.99 16.35 -39.24
CA GLU A 212 -19.54 17.41 -38.30
C GLU A 212 -20.32 17.30 -36.97
N VAL A 213 -21.64 17.06 -37.07
CA VAL A 213 -22.49 16.84 -35.88
C VAL A 213 -22.08 15.57 -35.17
N ARG A 214 -21.77 14.51 -35.92
CA ARG A 214 -21.25 13.25 -35.33
C ARG A 214 -19.94 13.49 -34.56
N ALA A 215 -18.98 14.17 -35.17
CA ALA A 215 -17.70 14.48 -34.52
C ALA A 215 -17.92 15.28 -33.23
N LEU A 216 -18.83 16.27 -33.25
CA LEU A 216 -19.19 17.01 -32.05
C LEU A 216 -19.77 16.14 -30.93
N LEU A 217 -20.62 15.16 -31.25
CA LEU A 217 -21.17 14.22 -30.28
C LEU A 217 -20.06 13.35 -29.66
N GLU A 218 -19.13 12.87 -30.46
CA GLU A 218 -17.96 12.09 -30.00
C GLU A 218 -17.04 12.94 -29.10
N GLU A 219 -16.79 14.18 -29.44
CA GLU A 219 -16.00 15.11 -28.62
C GLU A 219 -16.69 15.42 -27.30
N MET A 220 -18.02 15.58 -27.27
CA MET A 220 -18.79 15.76 -26.03
C MET A 220 -18.65 14.57 -25.09
N VAL A 221 -18.72 13.33 -25.60
CA VAL A 221 -18.50 12.12 -24.80
C VAL A 221 -17.06 12.06 -24.30
N GLY A 222 -16.10 12.35 -25.15
CA GLY A 222 -14.67 12.43 -24.80
C GLY A 222 -14.40 13.46 -23.71
N TYR A 223 -15.04 14.62 -23.77
CA TYR A 223 -14.93 15.66 -22.74
C TYR A 223 -15.43 15.20 -21.36
N CYS A 224 -16.48 14.38 -21.31
CA CYS A 224 -16.98 13.81 -20.06
C CYS A 224 -15.96 12.92 -19.36
N MET A 225 -14.98 12.38 -20.07
CA MET A 225 -13.90 11.57 -19.49
C MET A 225 -12.77 12.40 -18.87
N TYR A 226 -12.72 13.70 -19.21
CA TYR A 226 -11.72 14.62 -18.66
C TYR A 226 -12.09 15.03 -17.23
N ARG A 227 -11.18 14.82 -16.28
CA ARG A 227 -11.47 14.96 -14.84
C ARG A 227 -11.41 16.39 -14.30
N ARG A 228 -11.14 17.38 -15.12
CA ARG A 228 -11.05 18.78 -14.73
C ARG A 228 -12.13 19.58 -15.44
N ASN A 229 -13.00 20.19 -14.67
CA ASN A 229 -13.96 21.17 -15.19
C ASN A 229 -13.31 22.55 -15.04
N GLU A 230 -12.95 23.17 -16.13
CA GLU A 230 -12.53 24.57 -16.21
C GLU A 230 -13.67 25.42 -16.73
#